data_e97d169de3e39212248b3fa6db24af99
#
_entry.id   e97d169de3e39212248b3fa6db24af99
#
_cell.length_a   1.000
_cell.length_b   1.000
_cell.length_c   1.000
_cell.angle_alpha   90.00
_cell.angle_beta   90.00
_cell.angle_gamma   90.00
#
_symmetry.space_group_name_H-M   'P 1'
#
loop_
_entity.id
_entity.type
_entity.pdbx_description
1 polymer ?
#
loop_
_entity_poly.entity_id
_entity_poly.type
_entity_poly.pdbx_seq_one_letter_code
_entity_poly.pdbx_strand_id
1 'polypeptide(L)'
;MSKHKKIDSYFKRKPSDKDNEDDIASISLPQQNSSFGQVVQPDQQPSKVQKVSIGEPSIGEPSKLNSSKFCIVIDESCDESQREQMAIVLRFVDKNGYIQERFFDILHGKDPTSITLKKAICGVLSQHNLDVSNIRGQGYDGVSNMRGEWNGLHALFLKDCSHAYYVHCFAHRLQLALVAASREVIVVHEFFSKLTFIVNIMCSSSKRHDELQAVKSAELEHLLEIDELITSKGENQIGTLKRVGDTRWSSHFSSICSLINMYNATCVVLLKIIDNGSSSLKRVDADVAYNTMTSFEFILILHMMKEIMGITDCLCQALQLKSQDIVNAMQLVRTTKELIQKLTDGGWQSLLKTITLFCEQHDIYIPDFNNAYIAREGRARHQKDHITFEHHYRVNIFLTTIDKQLQELNRRFSEQTMELLTLSASLDPKDVYKTFNIDNICILVQKFYPMDFNDQEKINLRYQLQHFSLDVVSHSDLKNISTISELSAALTKTGKVNAYYLLDRVIRLILTLPVSTATTERSFSAMKIIKTRLRSKMEDEFLADNMVIYIEKEIAETFTSDSIIDEFKSLKERRAAL
;
A
#
# COMPACT_ATOMS: atom_id res chain seq x y z
N MET A 1 16.01 29.87 -17.34
CA MET A 1 14.70 29.30 -17.73
C MET A 1 14.95 27.99 -18.45
N SER A 2 14.29 26.94 -18.09
CA SER A 2 14.36 25.57 -18.66
C SER A 2 15.32 24.57 -17.97
N LYS A 3 14.94 24.08 -16.77
CA LYS A 3 15.41 22.78 -16.20
C LYS A 3 14.41 22.11 -15.26
N HIS A 4 13.18 22.62 -15.14
CA HIS A 4 12.20 22.06 -14.20
C HIS A 4 11.24 21.01 -14.76
N LYS A 5 11.40 20.56 -16.03
CA LYS A 5 10.42 19.67 -16.69
C LYS A 5 10.63 18.15 -16.48
N LYS A 6 11.77 17.71 -15.92
CA LYS A 6 12.08 16.25 -15.89
C LYS A 6 11.52 15.47 -14.71
N ILE A 7 11.11 16.10 -13.64
CA ILE A 7 10.63 15.40 -12.42
C ILE A 7 9.13 15.30 -12.37
N ASP A 8 8.40 16.23 -12.98
CA ASP A 8 6.95 16.14 -13.13
C ASP A 8 6.48 14.94 -13.97
N SER A 9 7.37 14.36 -14.80
CA SER A 9 7.05 13.18 -15.61
C SER A 9 6.96 11.88 -14.80
N TYR A 10 7.54 11.82 -13.60
CA TYR A 10 7.47 10.63 -12.73
C TYR A 10 6.12 10.46 -12.04
N PHE A 11 5.27 11.50 -12.04
CA PHE A 11 4.02 11.50 -11.28
C PHE A 11 2.81 12.04 -12.05
N LYS A 12 2.93 12.32 -13.35
CA LYS A 12 1.79 12.67 -14.21
C LYS A 12 1.53 11.54 -15.19
N ARG A 13 0.34 10.95 -15.14
CA ARG A 13 -0.25 10.30 -16.32
C ARG A 13 -0.30 11.36 -17.43
N LYS A 14 0.27 11.07 -18.60
CA LYS A 14 0.19 11.97 -19.76
C LYS A 14 -1.27 12.15 -20.15
N PRO A 15 -1.75 13.38 -20.40
CA PRO A 15 -2.95 13.57 -21.19
C PRO A 15 -2.68 13.08 -22.61
N SER A 16 -3.65 12.42 -23.23
CA SER A 16 -3.63 12.02 -24.62
C SER A 16 -3.71 13.28 -25.50
N ASP A 17 -2.60 13.69 -26.09
CA ASP A 17 -2.63 14.63 -27.20
C ASP A 17 -2.94 13.84 -28.48
N LYS A 18 -4.04 14.21 -29.12
CA LYS A 18 -4.34 13.89 -30.50
C LYS A 18 -3.66 14.92 -31.40
N ASP A 19 -3.28 14.41 -32.58
CA ASP A 19 -2.91 15.08 -33.81
C ASP A 19 -1.47 15.58 -33.94
N ASN A 20 -0.65 14.84 -34.68
CA ASN A 20 -0.18 15.13 -36.02
C ASN A 20 0.80 14.04 -36.51
N GLU A 21 0.51 13.61 -37.74
CA GLU A 21 1.33 12.73 -38.56
C GLU A 21 2.62 13.44 -38.99
N ASP A 22 3.59 12.61 -39.23
CA ASP A 22 4.72 12.64 -40.15
C ASP A 22 6.12 12.51 -39.51
N ASP A 23 6.73 11.50 -40.00
CA ASP A 23 8.15 11.25 -40.33
C ASP A 23 8.81 10.01 -39.69
N ILE A 24 9.08 9.10 -40.62
CA ILE A 24 9.72 7.81 -40.55
C ILE A 24 11.22 7.98 -40.30
N ALA A 25 11.76 7.32 -39.31
CA ALA A 25 13.17 6.82 -39.39
C ALA A 25 13.33 5.58 -38.50
N SER A 26 13.53 4.47 -39.15
CA SER A 26 13.85 3.15 -38.66
C SER A 26 15.19 3.10 -37.93
N ILE A 27 15.23 2.67 -36.67
CA ILE A 27 16.43 2.11 -36.03
C ILE A 27 16.06 0.82 -35.32
N SER A 28 16.64 -0.25 -35.79
CA SER A 28 16.56 -1.63 -35.27
C SER A 28 17.19 -1.76 -33.88
N LEU A 29 16.48 -2.39 -32.96
CA LEU A 29 16.95 -2.83 -31.63
C LEU A 29 17.27 -4.33 -31.67
N PRO A 30 18.35 -4.77 -31.04
CA PRO A 30 18.72 -6.19 -30.99
C PRO A 30 17.88 -6.95 -29.94
N GLN A 31 17.44 -8.12 -30.32
CA GLN A 31 16.82 -9.13 -29.47
C GLN A 31 17.80 -9.60 -28.38
N GLN A 32 17.37 -9.58 -27.14
CA GLN A 32 18.01 -10.37 -26.08
C GLN A 32 17.01 -11.29 -25.43
N ASN A 33 17.32 -12.57 -25.49
CA ASN A 33 16.67 -13.68 -24.80
C ASN A 33 16.75 -13.51 -23.29
N SER A 34 15.62 -13.53 -22.61
CA SER A 34 15.56 -13.66 -21.16
C SER A 34 15.22 -15.10 -20.77
N SER A 35 16.17 -15.77 -20.16
CA SER A 35 16.01 -17.05 -19.49
C SER A 35 15.15 -16.88 -18.22
N PHE A 36 14.25 -17.82 -18.04
CA PHE A 36 13.35 -17.97 -16.89
C PHE A 36 14.14 -18.08 -15.57
N GLY A 37 13.95 -17.12 -14.66
CA GLY A 37 14.28 -17.26 -13.26
C GLY A 37 13.02 -17.60 -12.47
N GLN A 38 13.03 -18.76 -11.82
CA GLN A 38 11.97 -19.21 -10.93
C GLN A 38 11.81 -18.24 -9.75
N VAL A 39 10.61 -17.76 -9.53
CA VAL A 39 10.22 -17.04 -8.31
C VAL A 39 10.02 -18.07 -7.21
N VAL A 40 10.94 -18.11 -6.26
CA VAL A 40 10.81 -18.88 -5.02
C VAL A 40 9.94 -18.05 -4.07
N GLN A 41 8.80 -18.61 -3.69
CA GLN A 41 7.96 -18.11 -2.60
C GLN A 41 8.65 -18.41 -1.25
N PRO A 42 8.56 -17.54 -0.24
CA PRO A 42 9.04 -17.87 1.10
C PRO A 42 8.09 -18.87 1.76
N ASP A 43 8.59 -20.08 2.01
CA ASP A 43 7.96 -21.10 2.82
C ASP A 43 7.83 -20.63 4.27
N GLN A 44 6.60 -20.34 4.70
CA GLN A 44 6.26 -20.36 6.11
C GLN A 44 5.78 -21.77 6.46
N GLN A 45 6.58 -22.52 7.21
CA GLN A 45 6.12 -23.77 7.82
C GLN A 45 5.11 -23.46 8.94
N PRO A 46 3.92 -24.05 8.92
CA PRO A 46 3.00 -23.94 10.04
C PRO A 46 3.39 -24.93 11.13
N SER A 47 3.49 -24.43 12.36
CA SER A 47 3.44 -25.23 13.59
C SER A 47 2.19 -26.12 13.58
N LYS A 48 2.35 -27.38 13.98
CA LYS A 48 1.30 -28.39 14.07
C LYS A 48 0.13 -27.90 14.92
N VAL A 49 -0.95 -27.46 14.27
CA VAL A 49 -2.25 -27.27 14.90
C VAL A 49 -3.09 -28.52 14.62
N GLN A 50 -3.71 -29.03 15.66
CA GLN A 50 -4.61 -30.17 15.64
C GLN A 50 -5.71 -30.00 14.60
N LYS A 51 -5.99 -31.06 13.86
CA LYS A 51 -7.14 -31.14 12.95
C LYS A 51 -8.44 -30.99 13.76
N VAL A 52 -8.98 -29.78 13.73
CA VAL A 52 -10.40 -29.56 14.01
C VAL A 52 -11.12 -29.82 12.70
N SER A 53 -12.10 -30.69 12.71
CA SER A 53 -12.98 -30.97 11.58
C SER A 53 -13.65 -29.67 11.11
N ILE A 54 -13.16 -29.12 10.03
CA ILE A 54 -13.73 -27.97 9.35
C ILE A 54 -14.96 -28.47 8.62
N GLY A 55 -16.13 -28.06 9.09
CA GLY A 55 -17.38 -28.22 8.34
C GLY A 55 -17.24 -27.59 6.95
N GLU A 56 -17.86 -28.20 5.97
CA GLU A 56 -17.84 -27.84 4.55
C GLU A 56 -17.91 -26.31 4.35
N PRO A 57 -17.03 -25.73 3.52
CA PRO A 57 -17.09 -24.33 3.20
C PRO A 57 -18.33 -24.09 2.35
N SER A 58 -19.41 -23.58 2.96
CA SER A 58 -20.57 -23.16 2.20
C SER A 58 -20.17 -21.95 1.36
N ILE A 59 -20.01 -22.18 0.07
CA ILE A 59 -19.87 -21.18 -0.98
C ILE A 59 -20.99 -20.17 -0.77
N GLY A 60 -20.65 -18.89 -0.56
CA GLY A 60 -21.64 -17.83 -0.51
C GLY A 60 -22.33 -17.73 -1.86
N GLU A 61 -23.49 -18.36 -1.99
CA GLU A 61 -24.35 -18.19 -3.16
C GLU A 61 -24.57 -16.69 -3.39
N PRO A 62 -24.49 -16.19 -4.63
CA PRO A 62 -24.84 -14.79 -4.97
C PRO A 62 -26.22 -14.38 -4.44
N SER A 63 -27.16 -15.34 -4.33
CA SER A 63 -28.51 -15.16 -3.76
C SER A 63 -28.54 -14.73 -2.29
N LYS A 64 -27.49 -14.99 -1.49
CA LYS A 64 -27.42 -14.58 -0.09
C LYS A 64 -26.81 -13.19 0.12
N LEU A 65 -26.09 -12.65 -0.89
CA LEU A 65 -25.61 -11.28 -0.87
C LEU A 65 -26.73 -10.26 -1.15
N ASN A 66 -27.83 -10.65 -1.77
CA ASN A 66 -28.91 -9.75 -2.19
C ASN A 66 -29.52 -8.91 -1.06
N SER A 67 -29.46 -9.35 0.19
CA SER A 67 -29.92 -8.59 1.37
C SER A 67 -28.76 -8.05 2.21
N SER A 68 -27.52 -8.44 1.94
CA SER A 68 -26.34 -8.05 2.71
C SER A 68 -25.82 -6.69 2.28
N LYS A 69 -25.38 -5.87 3.26
CA LYS A 69 -24.75 -4.59 2.97
C LYS A 69 -23.31 -4.81 2.54
N PHE A 70 -22.86 -4.06 1.52
CA PHE A 70 -21.51 -4.17 0.96
C PHE A 70 -20.93 -2.80 0.57
N CYS A 71 -19.63 -2.79 0.33
CA CYS A 71 -18.91 -1.66 -0.21
C CYS A 71 -18.32 -2.03 -1.57
N ILE A 72 -18.27 -1.06 -2.47
CA ILE A 72 -17.52 -1.14 -3.73
C ILE A 72 -16.13 -0.53 -3.56
N VAL A 73 -15.09 -1.26 -3.93
CA VAL A 73 -13.71 -0.79 -3.97
C VAL A 73 -13.24 -0.86 -5.41
N ILE A 74 -12.83 0.27 -5.96
CA ILE A 74 -12.55 0.40 -7.39
C ILE A 74 -11.23 1.14 -7.59
N ASP A 75 -10.49 0.74 -8.62
CA ASP A 75 -9.27 1.38 -9.06
C ASP A 75 -9.09 1.14 -10.57
N GLU A 76 -8.27 1.96 -11.23
CA GLU A 76 -8.02 1.92 -12.66
C GLU A 76 -6.53 1.69 -12.95
N SER A 77 -6.22 0.87 -13.94
CA SER A 77 -4.85 0.65 -14.42
C SER A 77 -4.82 0.24 -15.89
N CYS A 78 -3.75 0.62 -16.59
CA CYS A 78 -3.54 0.17 -17.96
C CYS A 78 -3.06 -1.29 -18.00
N ASP A 79 -3.63 -2.06 -18.94
CA ASP A 79 -3.15 -3.38 -19.29
C ASP A 79 -1.93 -3.32 -20.23
N GLU A 80 -1.41 -4.49 -20.62
CA GLU A 80 -0.25 -4.61 -21.53
C GLU A 80 -0.56 -4.07 -22.96
N SER A 81 -1.85 -3.94 -23.31
CA SER A 81 -2.31 -3.36 -24.58
C SER A 81 -2.57 -1.85 -24.50
N GLN A 82 -2.16 -1.19 -23.41
CA GLN A 82 -2.41 0.23 -23.12
C GLN A 82 -3.91 0.57 -23.05
N ARG A 83 -4.76 -0.40 -22.74
CA ARG A 83 -6.18 -0.17 -22.48
C ARG A 83 -6.38 0.08 -20.99
N GLU A 84 -7.19 1.06 -20.68
CA GLU A 84 -7.57 1.34 -19.29
C GLU A 84 -8.56 0.30 -18.79
N GLN A 85 -8.22 -0.38 -17.72
CA GLN A 85 -9.01 -1.42 -17.08
C GLN A 85 -9.42 -0.97 -15.68
N MET A 86 -10.68 -1.16 -15.32
CA MET A 86 -11.25 -0.84 -14.02
C MET A 86 -11.56 -2.14 -13.28
N ALA A 87 -10.87 -2.38 -12.16
CA ALA A 87 -11.12 -3.53 -11.30
C ALA A 87 -12.19 -3.19 -10.25
N ILE A 88 -13.15 -4.11 -10.07
CA ILE A 88 -14.23 -4.01 -9.09
C ILE A 88 -14.02 -5.08 -8.03
N VAL A 89 -13.92 -4.66 -6.79
CA VAL A 89 -13.84 -5.53 -5.60
C VAL A 89 -15.01 -5.20 -4.69
N LEU A 90 -15.67 -6.23 -4.17
CA LEU A 90 -16.71 -6.10 -3.16
C LEU A 90 -16.15 -6.39 -1.78
N ARG A 91 -16.42 -5.48 -0.82
CA ARG A 91 -16.09 -5.66 0.59
C ARG A 91 -17.37 -5.81 1.40
N PHE A 92 -17.44 -6.86 2.21
CA PHE A 92 -18.59 -7.19 3.04
C PHE A 92 -18.14 -8.01 4.26
N VAL A 93 -19.06 -8.24 5.21
CA VAL A 93 -18.82 -9.11 6.37
C VAL A 93 -19.59 -10.41 6.17
N ASP A 94 -18.89 -11.54 6.24
CA ASP A 94 -19.49 -12.86 6.04
C ASP A 94 -20.35 -13.32 7.25
N LYS A 95 -21.00 -14.48 7.13
CA LYS A 95 -21.83 -15.06 8.19
C LYS A 95 -21.08 -15.33 9.50
N ASN A 96 -19.76 -15.52 9.42
CA ASN A 96 -18.91 -15.81 10.57
C ASN A 96 -18.36 -14.53 11.23
N GLY A 97 -18.70 -13.35 10.71
CA GLY A 97 -18.25 -12.06 11.22
C GLY A 97 -16.89 -11.62 10.69
N TYR A 98 -16.33 -12.26 9.67
CA TYR A 98 -15.06 -11.88 9.06
C TYR A 98 -15.25 -10.94 7.88
N ILE A 99 -14.35 -9.96 7.77
CA ILE A 99 -14.27 -9.08 6.61
C ILE A 99 -13.82 -9.89 5.39
N GLN A 100 -14.54 -9.75 4.30
CA GLN A 100 -14.21 -10.31 3.00
C GLN A 100 -14.00 -9.19 1.99
N GLU A 101 -12.93 -9.28 1.21
CA GLU A 101 -12.72 -8.49 -0.01
C GLU A 101 -12.56 -9.47 -1.16
N ARG A 102 -13.53 -9.51 -2.06
CA ARG A 102 -13.60 -10.43 -3.19
C ARG A 102 -13.48 -9.67 -4.49
N PHE A 103 -12.60 -10.15 -5.36
CA PHE A 103 -12.54 -9.67 -6.73
C PHE A 103 -13.82 -10.06 -7.45
N PHE A 104 -14.46 -9.09 -8.08
CA PHE A 104 -15.77 -9.29 -8.66
C PHE A 104 -15.74 -9.24 -10.18
N ASP A 105 -15.10 -8.20 -10.73
CA ASP A 105 -15.01 -8.06 -12.18
C ASP A 105 -13.87 -7.10 -12.58
N ILE A 106 -13.54 -7.10 -13.88
CA ILE A 106 -12.69 -6.12 -14.51
C ILE A 106 -13.35 -5.62 -15.80
N LEU A 107 -13.42 -4.30 -15.96
CA LEU A 107 -14.11 -3.67 -17.07
C LEU A 107 -13.15 -2.79 -17.87
N HIS A 108 -13.26 -2.82 -19.20
CA HIS A 108 -12.55 -1.88 -20.04
C HIS A 108 -13.16 -0.47 -19.97
N GLY A 109 -12.40 0.48 -19.46
CA GLY A 109 -12.76 1.90 -19.40
C GLY A 109 -12.62 2.60 -20.75
N LYS A 110 -13.58 2.43 -21.66
CA LYS A 110 -13.57 3.09 -22.96
C LYS A 110 -13.72 4.62 -22.85
N ASP A 111 -14.40 5.06 -21.82
CA ASP A 111 -14.66 6.47 -21.52
C ASP A 111 -14.54 6.67 -20.00
N PRO A 112 -13.54 7.44 -19.54
CA PRO A 112 -13.28 7.64 -18.11
C PRO A 112 -14.26 8.62 -17.45
N THR A 113 -15.36 9.00 -18.10
CA THR A 113 -16.36 9.86 -17.47
C THR A 113 -17.07 9.15 -16.32
N SER A 114 -17.28 9.84 -15.22
CA SER A 114 -17.94 9.30 -14.02
C SER A 114 -19.31 8.67 -14.30
N ILE A 115 -20.05 9.21 -15.26
CA ILE A 115 -21.38 8.72 -15.66
C ILE A 115 -21.25 7.35 -16.36
N THR A 116 -20.29 7.21 -17.27
CA THR A 116 -20.04 5.94 -17.98
C THR A 116 -19.53 4.89 -17.02
N LEU A 117 -18.59 5.24 -16.14
CA LEU A 117 -18.09 4.35 -15.10
C LEU A 117 -19.23 3.86 -14.18
N LYS A 118 -20.08 4.77 -13.69
CA LYS A 118 -21.25 4.39 -12.89
C LYS A 118 -22.18 3.41 -13.61
N LYS A 119 -22.51 3.68 -14.87
CA LYS A 119 -23.37 2.78 -15.66
C LYS A 119 -22.76 1.39 -15.80
N ALA A 120 -21.47 1.32 -16.08
CA ALA A 120 -20.76 0.05 -16.19
C ALA A 120 -20.79 -0.73 -14.86
N ILE A 121 -20.48 -0.09 -13.74
CA ILE A 121 -20.53 -0.71 -12.40
C ILE A 121 -21.96 -1.19 -12.07
N CYS A 122 -22.98 -0.35 -12.29
CA CYS A 122 -24.37 -0.74 -12.05
C CYS A 122 -24.78 -1.92 -12.96
N GLY A 123 -24.28 -1.97 -14.19
CA GLY A 123 -24.49 -3.10 -15.11
C GLY A 123 -23.97 -4.41 -14.52
N VAL A 124 -22.72 -4.41 -14.05
CA VAL A 124 -22.10 -5.58 -13.40
C VAL A 124 -22.87 -5.98 -12.14
N LEU A 125 -23.20 -5.04 -11.26
CA LEU A 125 -23.98 -5.35 -10.05
C LEU A 125 -25.33 -5.97 -10.40
N SER A 126 -26.03 -5.47 -11.43
CA SER A 126 -27.31 -5.98 -11.88
C SER A 126 -27.21 -7.39 -12.47
N GLN A 127 -26.16 -7.69 -13.25
CA GLN A 127 -25.93 -9.04 -13.80
C GLN A 127 -25.83 -10.11 -12.69
N HIS A 128 -25.31 -9.71 -11.52
CA HIS A 128 -25.18 -10.58 -10.36
C HIS A 128 -26.30 -10.40 -9.32
N ASN A 129 -27.40 -9.76 -9.70
CA ASN A 129 -28.55 -9.49 -8.82
C ASN A 129 -28.20 -8.74 -7.53
N LEU A 130 -27.20 -7.84 -7.55
CA LEU A 130 -26.83 -7.00 -6.44
C LEU A 130 -27.50 -5.62 -6.54
N ASP A 131 -28.23 -5.24 -5.48
CA ASP A 131 -28.96 -3.98 -5.46
C ASP A 131 -28.03 -2.83 -4.97
N VAL A 132 -27.95 -1.76 -5.76
CA VAL A 132 -27.21 -0.52 -5.45
C VAL A 132 -27.66 0.08 -4.10
N SER A 133 -28.92 -0.10 -3.71
CA SER A 133 -29.46 0.38 -2.42
C SER A 133 -28.79 -0.28 -1.20
N ASN A 134 -28.08 -1.40 -1.38
CA ASN A 134 -27.32 -2.10 -0.35
C ASN A 134 -25.88 -1.61 -0.20
N ILE A 135 -25.41 -0.69 -1.04
CA ILE A 135 -24.07 -0.09 -0.91
C ILE A 135 -24.04 0.77 0.35
N ARG A 136 -23.02 0.57 1.20
CA ARG A 136 -22.78 1.37 2.42
C ARG A 136 -21.43 2.05 2.44
N GLY A 137 -20.57 1.72 1.47
CA GLY A 137 -19.27 2.34 1.32
C GLY A 137 -18.76 2.34 -0.11
N GLN A 138 -17.89 3.31 -0.41
CA GLN A 138 -17.21 3.47 -1.69
C GLN A 138 -15.74 3.76 -1.42
N GLY A 139 -14.82 2.97 -1.98
CA GLY A 139 -13.37 3.11 -1.84
C GLY A 139 -12.70 3.36 -3.18
N TYR A 140 -12.11 4.55 -3.35
CA TYR A 140 -11.38 4.92 -4.57
C TYR A 140 -10.07 5.64 -4.23
N ASP A 141 -9.20 5.77 -5.21
CA ASP A 141 -8.12 6.74 -5.18
C ASP A 141 -8.67 8.18 -5.34
N GLY A 142 -7.83 9.17 -5.17
CA GLY A 142 -8.25 10.59 -5.17
C GLY A 142 -8.29 11.24 -6.55
N VAL A 143 -8.40 10.48 -7.64
CA VAL A 143 -8.42 11.02 -9.02
C VAL A 143 -9.69 11.84 -9.27
N SER A 144 -9.63 12.85 -10.11
CA SER A 144 -10.68 13.86 -10.29
C SER A 144 -12.02 13.29 -10.78
N ASN A 145 -12.02 12.28 -11.68
CA ASN A 145 -13.21 11.59 -12.15
C ASN A 145 -13.90 10.78 -11.04
N MET A 146 -13.13 10.31 -10.03
CA MET A 146 -13.66 9.59 -8.87
C MET A 146 -14.15 10.53 -7.77
N ARG A 147 -13.44 11.64 -7.50
CA ARG A 147 -13.63 12.52 -6.34
C ARG A 147 -14.37 13.83 -6.61
N GLY A 148 -14.69 14.21 -7.86
CA GLY A 148 -15.32 15.49 -8.17
C GLY A 148 -16.59 15.72 -7.33
N GLU A 149 -16.67 16.82 -6.56
CA GLU A 149 -17.75 17.09 -5.56
C GLU A 149 -19.17 17.07 -6.17
N TRP A 150 -19.31 17.47 -7.42
CA TRP A 150 -20.61 17.60 -8.08
C TRP A 150 -20.93 16.45 -9.03
N ASN A 151 -19.93 15.95 -9.75
CA ASN A 151 -20.09 14.97 -10.82
C ASN A 151 -19.07 13.82 -10.75
N GLY A 152 -18.31 13.70 -9.68
CA GLY A 152 -17.45 12.54 -9.46
C GLY A 152 -18.25 11.27 -9.22
N LEU A 153 -17.65 10.13 -9.44
CA LEU A 153 -18.30 8.84 -9.28
C LEU A 153 -18.96 8.69 -7.90
N HIS A 154 -18.27 9.14 -6.83
CA HIS A 154 -18.81 9.08 -5.48
C HIS A 154 -20.09 9.91 -5.31
N ALA A 155 -20.13 11.12 -5.89
CA ALA A 155 -21.30 11.99 -5.80
C ALA A 155 -22.49 11.40 -6.58
N LEU A 156 -22.23 10.72 -7.69
CA LEU A 156 -23.26 10.05 -8.48
C LEU A 156 -23.86 8.85 -7.74
N PHE A 157 -23.06 8.07 -7.01
CA PHE A 157 -23.58 6.99 -6.16
C PHE A 157 -24.34 7.52 -4.94
N LEU A 158 -23.87 8.62 -4.32
CA LEU A 158 -24.58 9.25 -3.20
C LEU A 158 -25.97 9.79 -3.59
N LYS A 159 -26.18 10.16 -4.84
CA LYS A 159 -27.52 10.55 -5.35
C LYS A 159 -28.49 9.37 -5.38
N ASP A 160 -28.03 8.17 -5.68
CA ASP A 160 -28.86 6.95 -5.72
C ASP A 160 -28.95 6.27 -4.34
N CYS A 161 -27.87 6.30 -3.58
CA CYS A 161 -27.79 5.75 -2.24
C CYS A 161 -27.05 6.70 -1.31
N SER A 162 -27.80 7.50 -0.55
CA SER A 162 -27.27 8.54 0.36
C SER A 162 -26.38 7.98 1.48
N HIS A 163 -26.37 6.67 1.70
CA HIS A 163 -25.61 5.96 2.73
C HIS A 163 -24.36 5.25 2.17
N ALA A 164 -24.05 5.41 0.88
CA ALA A 164 -22.84 4.89 0.26
C ALA A 164 -21.66 5.84 0.54
N TYR A 165 -21.13 5.82 1.77
CA TYR A 165 -20.10 6.76 2.21
C TYR A 165 -18.78 6.55 1.50
N TYR A 166 -18.23 7.65 0.97
CA TYR A 166 -16.92 7.65 0.30
C TYR A 166 -15.79 7.68 1.32
N VAL A 167 -14.87 6.74 1.19
CA VAL A 167 -13.60 6.71 1.93
C VAL A 167 -12.46 6.76 0.92
N HIS A 168 -11.71 7.84 0.94
CA HIS A 168 -10.46 7.93 0.16
C HIS A 168 -9.45 6.92 0.68
N CYS A 169 -8.91 6.07 -0.19
CA CYS A 169 -7.92 5.04 0.12
C CYS A 169 -6.82 5.55 1.07
N PHE A 170 -6.69 4.95 2.25
CA PHE A 170 -5.72 5.38 3.27
C PHE A 170 -4.28 5.13 2.81
N ALA A 171 -4.03 4.03 2.12
CA ALA A 171 -2.70 3.74 1.57
C ALA A 171 -2.29 4.80 0.53
N HIS A 172 -3.21 5.22 -0.33
CA HIS A 172 -2.96 6.31 -1.29
C HIS A 172 -2.76 7.66 -0.59
N ARG A 173 -3.57 7.98 0.43
CA ARG A 173 -3.41 9.20 1.25
C ARG A 173 -2.04 9.24 1.93
N LEU A 174 -1.59 8.11 2.49
CA LEU A 174 -0.26 7.99 3.09
C LEU A 174 0.83 8.25 2.05
N GLN A 175 0.77 7.58 0.91
CA GLN A 175 1.73 7.79 -0.18
C GLN A 175 1.81 9.25 -0.62
N LEU A 176 0.67 9.90 -0.82
CA LEU A 176 0.62 11.31 -1.18
C LEU A 176 1.22 12.23 -0.10
N ALA A 177 1.04 11.90 1.20
CA ALA A 177 1.63 12.66 2.30
C ALA A 177 3.16 12.58 2.25
N LEU A 178 3.69 11.37 2.14
CA LEU A 178 5.12 11.11 2.15
C LEU A 178 5.83 11.74 0.94
N VAL A 179 5.23 11.64 -0.24
CA VAL A 179 5.75 12.26 -1.47
C VAL A 179 5.74 13.79 -1.36
N ALA A 180 4.64 14.38 -0.88
CA ALA A 180 4.54 15.83 -0.74
C ALA A 180 5.58 16.37 0.25
N ALA A 181 5.70 15.76 1.43
CA ALA A 181 6.66 16.15 2.44
C ALA A 181 8.12 16.08 1.95
N SER A 182 8.46 15.00 1.20
CA SER A 182 9.82 14.84 0.65
C SER A 182 10.15 15.86 -0.44
N ARG A 183 9.16 16.40 -1.14
CA ARG A 183 9.37 17.47 -2.14
C ARG A 183 9.62 18.85 -1.51
N GLU A 184 9.07 19.08 -0.32
CA GLU A 184 9.21 20.36 0.39
C GLU A 184 10.63 20.60 0.89
N VAL A 185 11.43 19.55 1.14
CA VAL A 185 12.81 19.63 1.60
C VAL A 185 13.75 19.31 0.44
N ILE A 186 14.35 20.32 -0.16
CA ILE A 186 15.13 20.24 -1.41
C ILE A 186 16.19 19.13 -1.35
N VAL A 187 16.97 19.07 -0.28
CA VAL A 187 18.06 18.09 -0.11
C VAL A 187 17.53 16.64 -0.04
N VAL A 188 16.36 16.43 0.55
CA VAL A 188 15.69 15.13 0.59
C VAL A 188 15.16 14.75 -0.80
N HIS A 189 14.60 15.72 -1.53
CA HIS A 189 14.17 15.50 -2.91
C HIS A 189 15.32 15.10 -3.84
N GLU A 190 16.44 15.82 -3.73
CA GLU A 190 17.66 15.50 -4.48
C GLU A 190 18.24 14.15 -4.08
N PHE A 191 18.19 13.78 -2.80
CA PHE A 191 18.64 12.48 -2.32
C PHE A 191 17.93 11.32 -3.06
N PHE A 192 16.62 11.35 -3.23
CA PHE A 192 15.91 10.30 -3.98
C PHE A 192 16.34 10.23 -5.45
N SER A 193 16.65 11.36 -6.07
CA SER A 193 17.20 11.39 -7.42
C SER A 193 18.60 10.76 -7.49
N LYS A 194 19.47 11.07 -6.51
CA LYS A 194 20.80 10.50 -6.35
C LYS A 194 20.73 9.00 -6.08
N LEU A 195 19.85 8.56 -5.17
CA LEU A 195 19.61 7.14 -4.88
C LEU A 195 19.19 6.37 -6.14
N THR A 196 18.22 6.90 -6.88
CA THR A 196 17.75 6.28 -8.15
C THR A 196 18.87 6.20 -9.17
N PHE A 197 19.69 7.23 -9.29
CA PHE A 197 20.85 7.27 -10.20
C PHE A 197 21.86 6.16 -9.86
N ILE A 198 22.26 6.04 -8.59
CA ILE A 198 23.21 5.02 -8.11
C ILE A 198 22.66 3.61 -8.38
N VAL A 199 21.43 3.34 -7.99
CA VAL A 199 20.80 2.02 -8.17
C VAL A 199 20.67 1.68 -9.66
N ASN A 200 20.34 2.65 -10.51
CA ASN A 200 20.24 2.42 -11.96
C ASN A 200 21.60 2.12 -12.58
N ILE A 201 22.69 2.77 -12.16
CA ILE A 201 24.03 2.40 -12.63
C ILE A 201 24.29 0.93 -12.34
N MET A 202 24.02 0.46 -11.13
CA MET A 202 24.30 -0.92 -10.73
C MET A 202 23.40 -1.93 -11.44
N CYS A 203 22.10 -1.66 -11.50
CA CYS A 203 21.09 -2.56 -12.07
C CYS A 203 20.99 -2.54 -13.61
N SER A 204 21.75 -1.69 -14.31
CA SER A 204 21.68 -1.57 -15.78
C SER A 204 22.41 -2.67 -16.54
N SER A 205 23.18 -3.53 -15.86
CA SER A 205 24.01 -4.56 -16.49
C SER A 205 24.05 -5.82 -15.63
N SER A 206 23.78 -6.98 -16.22
CA SER A 206 23.92 -8.28 -15.57
C SER A 206 25.34 -8.49 -15.02
N LYS A 207 26.35 -8.11 -15.79
CA LYS A 207 27.76 -8.19 -15.36
C LYS A 207 28.00 -7.44 -14.04
N ARG A 208 27.48 -6.21 -13.90
CA ARG A 208 27.62 -5.43 -12.65
C ARG A 208 26.84 -6.06 -11.50
N HIS A 209 25.69 -6.63 -11.81
CA HIS A 209 24.92 -7.38 -10.83
C HIS A 209 25.72 -8.59 -10.31
N ASP A 210 26.33 -9.38 -11.20
CA ASP A 210 27.14 -10.54 -10.84
C ASP A 210 28.40 -10.12 -10.04
N GLU A 211 29.06 -9.03 -10.44
CA GLU A 211 30.18 -8.45 -9.70
C GLU A 211 29.77 -7.99 -8.29
N LEU A 212 28.61 -7.38 -8.16
CA LEU A 212 28.05 -6.96 -6.86
C LEU A 212 27.76 -8.15 -5.96
N GLN A 213 27.16 -9.22 -6.50
CA GLN A 213 26.92 -10.48 -5.79
C GLN A 213 28.21 -11.14 -5.35
N ALA A 214 29.21 -11.22 -6.22
CA ALA A 214 30.50 -11.82 -5.90
C ALA A 214 31.23 -11.07 -4.76
N VAL A 215 31.22 -9.72 -4.79
CA VAL A 215 31.84 -8.94 -3.70
C VAL A 215 31.10 -9.16 -2.39
N LYS A 216 29.75 -9.17 -2.41
CA LYS A 216 28.95 -9.40 -1.19
C LYS A 216 29.12 -10.83 -0.64
N SER A 217 29.24 -11.84 -1.52
CA SER A 217 29.56 -13.23 -1.12
C SER A 217 30.87 -13.29 -0.37
N ALA A 218 31.94 -12.72 -0.95
CA ALA A 218 33.25 -12.71 -0.32
C ALA A 218 33.27 -11.97 1.03
N GLU A 219 32.49 -10.87 1.15
CA GLU A 219 32.32 -10.15 2.42
C GLU A 219 31.66 -11.03 3.48
N LEU A 220 30.59 -11.74 3.11
CA LEU A 220 29.88 -12.66 4.03
C LEU A 220 30.75 -13.86 4.42
N GLU A 221 31.50 -14.44 3.48
CA GLU A 221 32.44 -15.53 3.73
C GLU A 221 33.52 -15.10 4.74
N HIS A 222 34.09 -13.91 4.57
CA HIS A 222 35.07 -13.36 5.50
C HIS A 222 34.47 -13.13 6.91
N LEU A 223 33.26 -12.57 7.02
CA LEU A 223 32.60 -12.36 8.30
C LEU A 223 32.26 -13.68 9.02
N LEU A 224 32.01 -14.75 8.26
CA LEU A 224 31.80 -16.09 8.79
C LEU A 224 33.11 -16.71 9.29
N GLU A 225 34.24 -16.46 8.59
CA GLU A 225 35.55 -16.96 9.00
C GLU A 225 36.06 -16.35 10.32
N ILE A 226 35.69 -15.11 10.61
CA ILE A 226 36.07 -14.39 11.85
C ILE A 226 35.03 -14.49 12.97
N ASP A 227 34.04 -15.40 12.85
CA ASP A 227 32.95 -15.63 13.81
C ASP A 227 32.13 -14.39 14.19
N GLU A 228 32.12 -13.35 13.35
CA GLU A 228 31.26 -12.16 13.53
C GLU A 228 29.82 -12.36 13.04
N LEU A 229 29.57 -13.45 12.31
CA LEU A 229 28.24 -13.82 11.81
C LEU A 229 27.82 -15.20 12.31
N ILE A 230 26.61 -15.26 12.88
CA ILE A 230 25.98 -16.53 13.26
C ILE A 230 25.24 -17.10 12.06
N THR A 231 25.54 -18.35 11.69
CA THR A 231 24.81 -19.04 10.60
C THR A 231 23.45 -19.50 11.09
N SER A 232 22.37 -18.90 10.54
CA SER A 232 21.02 -19.43 10.67
C SER A 232 20.37 -19.62 9.30
N LYS A 233 19.39 -20.54 9.22
CA LYS A 233 18.70 -20.83 7.96
C LYS A 233 17.99 -19.58 7.41
N GLY A 234 18.54 -18.97 6.35
CA GLY A 234 17.91 -17.89 5.60
C GLY A 234 18.33 -16.47 5.99
N GLU A 235 19.13 -16.25 7.06
CA GLU A 235 19.52 -14.90 7.47
C GLU A 235 20.65 -14.30 6.61
N ASN A 236 21.54 -15.14 6.08
CA ASN A 236 22.70 -14.71 5.28
C ASN A 236 22.46 -14.79 3.76
N GLN A 237 21.22 -14.59 3.29
CA GLN A 237 20.95 -14.55 1.86
C GLN A 237 21.53 -13.28 1.25
N ILE A 238 22.27 -13.44 0.15
CA ILE A 238 22.81 -12.32 -0.62
C ILE A 238 21.61 -11.57 -1.26
N GLY A 239 21.34 -10.39 -0.75
CA GLY A 239 20.31 -9.51 -1.29
C GLY A 239 20.72 -8.90 -2.65
N THR A 240 19.82 -8.20 -3.29
CA THR A 240 20.10 -7.40 -4.49
C THR A 240 19.70 -5.95 -4.26
N LEU A 241 20.34 -5.02 -4.96
CA LEU A 241 19.87 -3.64 -5.01
C LEU A 241 18.48 -3.59 -5.64
N LYS A 242 17.54 -2.96 -4.94
CA LYS A 242 16.15 -2.84 -5.38
C LYS A 242 15.93 -1.50 -6.05
N ARG A 243 15.43 -1.53 -7.29
CA ARG A 243 15.03 -0.30 -7.99
C ARG A 243 13.84 0.34 -7.30
N VAL A 244 13.84 1.65 -7.27
CA VAL A 244 12.68 2.42 -6.85
C VAL A 244 11.58 2.23 -7.89
N GLY A 245 10.40 1.77 -7.45
CA GLY A 245 9.21 1.68 -8.31
C GLY A 245 8.48 3.02 -8.35
N ASP A 246 7.93 3.37 -9.51
CA ASP A 246 7.36 4.71 -9.77
C ASP A 246 6.12 5.03 -8.92
N THR A 247 5.43 4.01 -8.37
CA THR A 247 4.09 4.18 -7.78
C THR A 247 3.97 3.82 -6.31
N ARG A 248 5.00 3.21 -5.67
CA ARG A 248 4.90 2.71 -4.30
C ARG A 248 6.02 3.23 -3.41
N TRP A 249 5.66 3.96 -2.37
CA TRP A 249 6.61 4.49 -1.39
C TRP A 249 7.42 3.40 -0.66
N SER A 250 6.83 2.24 -0.38
CA SER A 250 7.52 1.08 0.20
C SER A 250 8.68 0.58 -0.68
N SER A 251 8.65 0.82 -2.00
CA SER A 251 9.78 0.51 -2.87
C SER A 251 11.01 1.40 -2.61
N HIS A 252 10.80 2.66 -2.22
CA HIS A 252 11.87 3.56 -1.80
C HIS A 252 12.53 3.07 -0.50
N PHE A 253 11.73 2.65 0.48
CA PHE A 253 12.24 2.06 1.72
C PHE A 253 13.07 0.80 1.45
N SER A 254 12.54 -0.11 0.63
CA SER A 254 13.28 -1.30 0.21
C SER A 254 14.58 -0.97 -0.53
N SER A 255 14.60 0.09 -1.36
CA SER A 255 15.79 0.57 -2.05
C SER A 255 16.84 1.10 -1.08
N ILE A 256 16.43 1.93 -0.11
CA ILE A 256 17.30 2.44 0.96
C ILE A 256 17.91 1.29 1.75
N CYS A 257 17.10 0.36 2.26
CA CYS A 257 17.57 -0.78 3.03
C CYS A 257 18.55 -1.66 2.22
N SER A 258 18.24 -1.89 0.94
CA SER A 258 19.12 -2.67 0.07
C SER A 258 20.46 -1.98 -0.20
N LEU A 259 20.46 -0.64 -0.36
CA LEU A 259 21.70 0.12 -0.53
C LEU A 259 22.57 0.10 0.71
N ILE A 260 21.98 0.27 1.90
CA ILE A 260 22.72 0.18 3.17
C ILE A 260 23.36 -1.20 3.32
N ASN A 261 22.61 -2.27 3.07
CA ASN A 261 23.11 -3.65 3.18
C ASN A 261 24.23 -3.96 2.17
N MET A 262 24.16 -3.37 0.99
CA MET A 262 25.14 -3.60 -0.09
C MET A 262 26.10 -2.42 -0.30
N TYR A 263 26.22 -1.55 0.71
CA TYR A 263 26.97 -0.30 0.60
C TYR A 263 28.43 -0.52 0.15
N ASN A 264 29.17 -1.34 0.91
CA ASN A 264 30.57 -1.64 0.61
C ASN A 264 30.74 -2.29 -0.76
N ALA A 265 29.94 -3.32 -1.06
CA ALA A 265 29.97 -3.97 -2.37
C ALA A 265 29.68 -2.99 -3.52
N THR A 266 28.74 -2.04 -3.31
CA THR A 266 28.42 -1.00 -4.29
C THR A 266 29.61 -0.07 -4.52
N CYS A 267 30.29 0.38 -3.46
CA CYS A 267 31.49 1.21 -3.55
C CYS A 267 32.61 0.50 -4.31
N VAL A 268 32.89 -0.76 -3.99
CA VAL A 268 33.92 -1.57 -4.68
C VAL A 268 33.65 -1.70 -6.19
N VAL A 269 32.38 -1.98 -6.55
CA VAL A 269 32.03 -2.10 -7.98
C VAL A 269 32.09 -0.75 -8.69
N LEU A 270 31.68 0.35 -8.04
CA LEU A 270 31.83 1.70 -8.62
C LEU A 270 33.30 2.04 -8.88
N LEU A 271 34.21 1.78 -7.94
CA LEU A 271 35.65 1.96 -8.13
C LEU A 271 36.18 1.15 -9.32
N LYS A 272 35.79 -0.12 -9.46
CA LYS A 272 36.14 -0.93 -10.63
C LYS A 272 35.64 -0.32 -11.94
N ILE A 273 34.46 0.32 -11.95
CA ILE A 273 33.94 0.99 -13.15
C ILE A 273 34.73 2.27 -13.45
N ILE A 274 35.15 3.03 -12.42
CA ILE A 274 35.99 4.22 -12.59
C ILE A 274 37.31 3.85 -13.25
N ASP A 275 37.96 2.78 -12.78
CA ASP A 275 39.26 2.35 -13.28
C ASP A 275 39.17 1.70 -14.68
N ASN A 276 38.20 0.80 -14.88
CA ASN A 276 38.17 -0.10 -16.03
C ASN A 276 36.91 0.05 -16.91
N GLY A 277 36.13 1.10 -16.74
CA GLY A 277 34.88 1.31 -17.50
C GLY A 277 35.13 1.47 -19.01
N SER A 278 34.28 0.83 -19.81
CA SER A 278 34.41 0.75 -21.28
C SER A 278 34.24 2.10 -22.01
N SER A 279 33.70 3.12 -21.38
CA SER A 279 33.57 4.48 -21.95
C SER A 279 33.83 5.54 -20.88
N SER A 280 34.32 6.71 -21.31
CA SER A 280 34.56 7.85 -20.42
C SER A 280 33.28 8.29 -19.70
N LEU A 281 32.12 8.25 -20.36
CA LEU A 281 30.83 8.59 -19.76
C LEU A 281 30.48 7.67 -18.56
N LYS A 282 30.64 6.35 -18.76
CA LYS A 282 30.36 5.38 -17.67
C LYS A 282 31.30 5.56 -16.48
N ARG A 283 32.59 5.94 -16.75
CA ARG A 283 33.54 6.23 -15.67
C ARG A 283 33.15 7.48 -14.89
N VAL A 284 32.75 8.54 -15.61
CA VAL A 284 32.28 9.79 -14.98
C VAL A 284 30.98 9.56 -14.16
N ASP A 285 30.02 8.81 -14.73
CA ASP A 285 28.79 8.47 -13.99
C ASP A 285 29.10 7.69 -12.69
N ALA A 286 30.04 6.75 -12.76
CA ALA A 286 30.46 5.97 -11.58
C ALA A 286 31.22 6.83 -10.57
N ASP A 287 32.07 7.76 -11.01
CA ASP A 287 32.77 8.71 -10.16
C ASP A 287 31.81 9.64 -9.42
N VAL A 288 30.83 10.21 -10.13
CA VAL A 288 29.77 11.01 -9.51
C VAL A 288 28.98 10.20 -8.49
N ALA A 289 28.64 8.94 -8.80
CA ALA A 289 27.92 8.06 -7.89
C ALA A 289 28.73 7.74 -6.63
N TYR A 290 30.01 7.41 -6.79
CA TYR A 290 30.93 7.11 -5.69
C TYR A 290 31.12 8.34 -4.78
N ASN A 291 31.43 9.50 -5.33
CA ASN A 291 31.59 10.74 -4.58
C ASN A 291 30.28 11.16 -3.86
N THR A 292 29.13 10.85 -4.44
CA THR A 292 27.84 11.04 -3.80
C THR A 292 27.66 10.11 -2.60
N MET A 293 27.92 8.82 -2.78
CA MET A 293 27.78 7.80 -1.73
C MET A 293 28.73 8.07 -0.55
N THR A 294 29.95 8.52 -0.80
CA THR A 294 30.95 8.80 0.24
C THR A 294 30.83 10.18 0.87
N SER A 295 29.77 10.94 0.57
CA SER A 295 29.53 12.23 1.21
C SER A 295 28.73 12.05 2.51
N PHE A 296 29.12 12.76 3.58
CA PHE A 296 28.44 12.76 4.86
C PHE A 296 26.93 13.12 4.73
N GLU A 297 26.61 14.12 3.92
CA GLU A 297 25.23 14.56 3.69
C GLU A 297 24.35 13.44 3.12
N PHE A 298 24.87 12.68 2.15
CA PHE A 298 24.14 11.55 1.59
C PHE A 298 23.89 10.46 2.63
N ILE A 299 24.89 10.11 3.44
CA ILE A 299 24.76 9.12 4.51
C ILE A 299 23.79 9.58 5.59
N LEU A 300 23.85 10.87 5.97
CA LEU A 300 22.89 11.45 6.92
C LEU A 300 21.45 11.27 6.44
N ILE A 301 21.16 11.66 5.19
CA ILE A 301 19.81 11.59 4.65
C ILE A 301 19.38 10.12 4.43
N LEU A 302 20.30 9.24 4.00
CA LEU A 302 20.06 7.81 3.81
C LEU A 302 19.56 7.16 5.12
N HIS A 303 20.26 7.38 6.23
CA HIS A 303 19.89 6.83 7.53
C HIS A 303 18.66 7.53 8.14
N MET A 304 18.55 8.84 8.01
CA MET A 304 17.36 9.60 8.42
C MET A 304 16.11 9.09 7.73
N MET A 305 16.16 8.93 6.40
CA MET A 305 15.02 8.42 5.64
C MET A 305 14.72 6.96 5.92
N LYS A 306 15.73 6.14 6.24
CA LYS A 306 15.50 4.76 6.73
C LYS A 306 14.63 4.75 7.97
N GLU A 307 14.91 5.59 8.97
CA GLU A 307 14.14 5.66 10.23
C GLU A 307 12.69 6.14 9.98
N ILE A 308 12.53 7.28 9.28
CA ILE A 308 11.21 7.84 8.98
C ILE A 308 10.37 6.86 8.14
N MET A 309 10.98 6.28 7.11
CA MET A 309 10.27 5.37 6.21
C MET A 309 9.99 4.03 6.87
N GLY A 310 10.84 3.56 7.79
CA GLY A 310 10.58 2.34 8.56
C GLY A 310 9.30 2.45 9.40
N ILE A 311 9.10 3.59 10.08
CA ILE A 311 7.88 3.86 10.83
C ILE A 311 6.65 3.87 9.90
N THR A 312 6.76 4.53 8.75
CA THR A 312 5.63 4.66 7.81
C THR A 312 5.38 3.41 6.98
N ASP A 313 6.38 2.55 6.78
CA ASP A 313 6.22 1.28 6.07
C ASP A 313 5.39 0.27 6.88
N CYS A 314 5.57 0.22 8.21
CA CYS A 314 4.71 -0.56 9.10
C CYS A 314 3.23 -0.17 8.93
N LEU A 315 2.92 1.13 8.87
CA LEU A 315 1.56 1.61 8.60
C LEU A 315 1.12 1.20 7.18
N CYS A 316 1.99 1.37 6.18
CA CYS A 316 1.67 1.04 4.79
C CYS A 316 1.29 -0.43 4.64
N GLN A 317 2.05 -1.34 5.25
CA GLN A 317 1.78 -2.78 5.24
C GLN A 317 0.46 -3.11 5.95
N ALA A 318 0.22 -2.52 7.13
CA ALA A 318 -1.02 -2.73 7.88
C ALA A 318 -2.26 -2.25 7.10
N LEU A 319 -2.19 -1.10 6.42
CA LEU A 319 -3.29 -0.59 5.60
C LEU A 319 -3.61 -1.45 4.37
N GLN A 320 -2.70 -2.32 3.95
CA GLN A 320 -2.88 -3.21 2.81
C GLN A 320 -3.49 -4.58 3.18
N LEU A 321 -3.70 -4.87 4.46
CA LEU A 321 -4.34 -6.11 4.90
C LEU A 321 -5.83 -6.12 4.52
N LYS A 322 -6.32 -7.22 3.93
CA LYS A 322 -7.74 -7.40 3.57
C LYS A 322 -8.65 -7.34 4.79
N SER A 323 -8.18 -7.84 5.94
CA SER A 323 -8.91 -7.88 7.21
C SER A 323 -8.89 -6.56 7.99
N GLN A 324 -8.18 -5.54 7.49
CA GLN A 324 -8.06 -4.27 8.18
C GLN A 324 -9.41 -3.55 8.27
N ASP A 325 -9.78 -3.13 9.47
CA ASP A 325 -10.94 -2.27 9.70
C ASP A 325 -10.54 -0.79 9.81
N ILE A 326 -11.53 0.08 9.58
CA ILE A 326 -11.31 1.52 9.46
C ILE A 326 -10.92 2.16 10.80
N VAL A 327 -11.41 1.66 11.93
CA VAL A 327 -11.12 2.21 13.25
C VAL A 327 -9.68 1.88 13.67
N ASN A 328 -9.27 0.62 13.49
CA ASN A 328 -7.89 0.22 13.71
C ASN A 328 -6.92 0.95 12.77
N ALA A 329 -7.30 1.16 11.50
CA ALA A 329 -6.50 1.94 10.54
C ALA A 329 -6.28 3.39 11.03
N MET A 330 -7.30 4.04 11.56
CA MET A 330 -7.17 5.39 12.15
C MET A 330 -6.26 5.41 13.37
N GLN A 331 -6.36 4.41 14.23
CA GLN A 331 -5.49 4.28 15.40
C GLN A 331 -4.02 4.10 14.98
N LEU A 332 -3.75 3.27 13.97
CA LEU A 332 -2.40 3.10 13.42
C LEU A 332 -1.83 4.39 12.83
N VAL A 333 -2.65 5.18 12.14
CA VAL A 333 -2.24 6.51 11.66
C VAL A 333 -1.86 7.43 12.84
N ARG A 334 -2.65 7.43 13.92
CA ARG A 334 -2.36 8.22 15.13
C ARG A 334 -1.03 7.78 15.76
N THR A 335 -0.86 6.50 15.98
CA THR A 335 0.40 5.93 16.52
C THR A 335 1.60 6.26 15.63
N THR A 336 1.45 6.21 14.31
CA THR A 336 2.52 6.59 13.36
C THR A 336 2.91 8.07 13.52
N LYS A 337 1.93 8.97 13.64
CA LYS A 337 2.21 10.40 13.90
C LYS A 337 2.97 10.60 15.22
N GLU A 338 2.55 9.90 16.28
CA GLU A 338 3.22 9.94 17.60
C GLU A 338 4.65 9.41 17.53
N LEU A 339 4.91 8.33 16.79
CA LEU A 339 6.25 7.77 16.61
C LEU A 339 7.16 8.74 15.84
N ILE A 340 6.66 9.35 14.76
CA ILE A 340 7.41 10.38 14.02
C ILE A 340 7.68 11.59 14.90
N GLN A 341 6.70 12.04 15.71
CA GLN A 341 6.90 13.15 16.66
C GLN A 341 7.98 12.82 17.69
N LYS A 342 8.04 11.61 18.22
CA LYS A 342 9.09 11.19 19.17
C LYS A 342 10.50 11.27 18.61
N LEU A 343 10.68 11.23 17.28
CA LEU A 343 12.00 11.46 16.68
C LEU A 343 12.55 12.86 16.96
N THR A 344 11.68 13.85 17.21
CA THR A 344 12.14 15.24 17.55
C THR A 344 12.82 15.30 18.91
N ASP A 345 12.42 14.45 19.88
CA ASP A 345 12.83 14.57 21.27
C ASP A 345 14.20 13.93 21.58
N GLY A 346 14.59 12.89 20.85
CA GLY A 346 15.86 12.20 21.07
C GLY A 346 16.44 11.51 19.83
N GLY A 347 15.70 11.55 18.74
CA GLY A 347 16.07 10.85 17.51
C GLY A 347 17.36 11.36 16.88
N TRP A 348 17.66 12.66 17.02
CA TRP A 348 18.88 13.24 16.47
C TRP A 348 20.15 12.61 17.04
N GLN A 349 20.27 12.45 18.36
CA GLN A 349 21.45 11.88 18.99
C GLN A 349 21.62 10.39 18.61
N SER A 350 20.52 9.64 18.58
CA SER A 350 20.53 8.23 18.17
C SER A 350 20.96 8.10 16.70
N LEU A 351 20.38 8.93 15.82
CA LEU A 351 20.72 8.96 14.40
C LEU A 351 22.20 9.32 14.20
N LEU A 352 22.68 10.36 14.88
CA LEU A 352 24.07 10.81 14.78
C LEU A 352 25.05 9.71 15.20
N LYS A 353 24.77 9.01 16.31
CA LYS A 353 25.57 7.87 16.75
C LYS A 353 25.65 6.79 15.69
N THR A 354 24.52 6.42 15.09
CA THR A 354 24.47 5.39 14.01
C THR A 354 25.28 5.81 12.81
N ILE A 355 25.15 7.09 12.39
CA ILE A 355 25.87 7.64 11.24
C ILE A 355 27.37 7.73 11.51
N THR A 356 27.78 8.15 12.70
CA THR A 356 29.19 8.23 13.08
C THR A 356 29.86 6.86 12.97
N LEU A 357 29.25 5.82 13.56
CA LEU A 357 29.76 4.45 13.46
C LEU A 357 29.83 3.97 11.99
N PHE A 358 28.82 4.30 11.20
CA PHE A 358 28.82 3.92 9.79
C PHE A 358 29.90 4.64 8.99
N CYS A 359 30.10 5.94 9.25
CA CYS A 359 31.14 6.73 8.56
C CYS A 359 32.55 6.27 8.97
N GLU A 360 32.78 5.95 10.25
CA GLU A 360 34.05 5.38 10.73
C GLU A 360 34.33 4.02 10.09
N GLN A 361 33.32 3.14 9.99
CA GLN A 361 33.47 1.83 9.34
C GLN A 361 33.82 1.92 7.85
N HIS A 362 33.43 2.99 7.18
CA HIS A 362 33.60 3.16 5.73
C HIS A 362 34.57 4.28 5.33
N ASP A 363 35.38 4.77 6.27
CA ASP A 363 36.36 5.87 6.06
C ASP A 363 35.76 7.14 5.44
N ILE A 364 34.53 7.51 5.84
CA ILE A 364 33.83 8.70 5.35
C ILE A 364 34.13 9.86 6.28
N TYR A 365 34.55 10.99 5.67
CA TYR A 365 34.83 12.21 6.41
C TYR A 365 33.59 12.75 7.14
N ILE A 366 33.71 12.93 8.46
CA ILE A 366 32.69 13.53 9.31
C ILE A 366 33.08 15.01 9.53
N PRO A 367 32.22 15.98 9.16
CA PRO A 367 32.52 17.39 9.39
C PRO A 367 32.48 17.72 10.89
N ASP A 368 33.32 18.66 11.33
CA ASP A 368 33.20 19.20 12.68
C ASP A 368 31.91 20.04 12.78
N PHE A 369 30.98 19.56 13.60
CA PHE A 369 29.65 20.16 13.76
C PHE A 369 29.67 21.60 14.31
N ASN A 370 30.74 22.01 14.96
CA ASN A 370 30.90 23.38 15.49
C ASN A 370 31.37 24.36 14.41
N ASN A 371 31.93 23.86 13.32
CA ASN A 371 32.44 24.71 12.25
C ASN A 371 31.29 25.38 11.47
N ALA A 372 31.58 26.54 10.89
CA ALA A 372 30.64 27.26 10.05
C ALA A 372 30.29 26.45 8.78
N TYR A 373 29.00 26.29 8.51
CA TYR A 373 28.51 25.68 7.28
C TYR A 373 28.63 26.65 6.11
N ILE A 374 29.27 26.22 5.05
CA ILE A 374 29.39 26.96 3.78
C ILE A 374 28.61 26.20 2.71
N ALA A 375 27.53 26.77 2.20
CA ALA A 375 26.76 26.21 1.11
C ALA A 375 27.62 26.05 -0.15
N ARG A 376 27.63 24.87 -0.75
CA ARG A 376 28.40 24.59 -2.00
C ARG A 376 27.85 25.34 -3.22
N GLU A 377 26.57 25.75 -3.19
CA GLU A 377 25.90 26.46 -4.27
C GLU A 377 25.45 27.84 -3.76
N GLY A 378 26.02 28.89 -4.31
CA GLY A 378 25.66 30.29 -4.01
C GLY A 378 26.88 31.21 -4.00
N ARG A 379 26.62 32.49 -4.29
CA ARG A 379 27.69 33.52 -4.17
C ARG A 379 27.99 33.74 -2.68
N ALA A 380 29.19 33.40 -2.23
CA ALA A 380 29.67 33.52 -0.85
C ALA A 380 29.47 34.93 -0.21
N ARG A 381 29.17 35.96 -1.01
CA ARG A 381 28.93 37.34 -0.57
C ARG A 381 27.57 37.61 0.08
N HIS A 382 26.62 36.66 0.08
CA HIS A 382 25.27 36.88 0.61
C HIS A 382 24.88 35.97 1.78
N GLN A 383 25.81 35.15 2.29
CA GLN A 383 25.51 34.34 3.47
C GLN A 383 25.54 35.24 4.70
N LYS A 384 24.37 35.78 5.10
CA LYS A 384 24.22 36.69 6.25
C LYS A 384 24.23 35.96 7.59
N ASP A 385 23.98 34.66 7.61
CA ASP A 385 23.83 33.87 8.84
C ASP A 385 24.99 32.87 8.95
N HIS A 386 25.81 33.04 10.00
CA HIS A 386 26.86 32.08 10.36
C HIS A 386 26.21 30.87 11.08
N ILE A 387 25.60 29.94 10.33
CA ILE A 387 25.09 28.70 10.90
C ILE A 387 26.21 27.66 10.97
N THR A 388 26.18 26.80 11.99
CA THR A 388 27.09 25.68 12.13
C THR A 388 26.61 24.46 11.31
N PHE A 389 27.51 23.49 11.09
CA PHE A 389 27.09 22.20 10.49
C PHE A 389 26.02 21.51 11.33
N GLU A 390 26.09 21.59 12.68
CA GLU A 390 25.05 21.06 13.55
C GLU A 390 23.69 21.71 13.25
N HIS A 391 23.64 23.05 13.22
CA HIS A 391 22.40 23.74 12.92
C HIS A 391 21.85 23.36 11.55
N HIS A 392 22.71 23.28 10.52
CA HIS A 392 22.31 22.92 9.16
C HIS A 392 21.71 21.52 9.11
N TYR A 393 22.41 20.53 9.64
CA TYR A 393 21.96 19.14 9.56
C TYR A 393 20.78 18.83 10.50
N ARG A 394 20.83 19.34 11.73
CA ARG A 394 19.80 19.09 12.73
C ARG A 394 18.52 19.88 12.46
N VAL A 395 18.63 21.20 12.25
CA VAL A 395 17.45 22.06 12.16
C VAL A 395 16.94 22.12 10.72
N ASN A 396 17.81 22.47 9.76
CA ASN A 396 17.37 22.72 8.39
C ASN A 396 17.05 21.43 7.62
N ILE A 397 17.61 20.27 8.01
CA ILE A 397 17.34 19.00 7.34
C ILE A 397 16.48 18.10 8.23
N PHE A 398 16.99 17.63 9.39
CA PHE A 398 16.34 16.61 10.19
C PHE A 398 14.98 17.07 10.75
N LEU A 399 14.97 18.15 11.54
CA LEU A 399 13.72 18.65 12.14
C LEU A 399 12.74 19.14 11.08
N THR A 400 13.22 19.86 10.08
CA THR A 400 12.36 20.34 8.97
C THR A 400 11.72 19.18 8.22
N THR A 401 12.44 18.07 7.99
CA THR A 401 11.88 16.88 7.33
C THR A 401 10.77 16.25 8.18
N ILE A 402 10.99 16.11 9.49
CA ILE A 402 9.99 15.57 10.42
C ILE A 402 8.75 16.48 10.47
N ASP A 403 8.93 17.79 10.59
CA ASP A 403 7.83 18.75 10.63
C ASP A 403 6.99 18.70 9.35
N LYS A 404 7.63 18.62 8.19
CA LYS A 404 6.93 18.49 6.91
C LYS A 404 6.17 17.16 6.80
N GLN A 405 6.73 16.05 7.28
CA GLN A 405 6.05 14.76 7.34
C GLN A 405 4.79 14.82 8.22
N LEU A 406 4.91 15.38 9.42
CA LEU A 406 3.80 15.54 10.34
C LEU A 406 2.73 16.50 9.80
N GLN A 407 3.14 17.61 9.19
CA GLN A 407 2.23 18.58 8.57
C GLN A 407 1.40 17.94 7.47
N GLU A 408 2.02 17.17 6.55
CA GLU A 408 1.31 16.50 5.48
C GLU A 408 0.42 15.34 6.00
N LEU A 409 0.90 14.56 6.97
CA LEU A 409 0.08 13.53 7.61
C LEU A 409 -1.13 14.15 8.32
N ASN A 410 -0.97 15.27 9.04
CA ASN A 410 -2.08 15.96 9.70
C ASN A 410 -3.07 16.54 8.68
N ARG A 411 -2.58 17.14 7.61
CA ARG A 411 -3.43 17.70 6.54
C ARG A 411 -4.27 16.63 5.86
N ARG A 412 -3.69 15.47 5.56
CA ARG A 412 -4.37 14.40 4.82
C ARG A 412 -5.20 13.48 5.70
N PHE A 413 -4.82 13.30 6.95
CA PHE A 413 -5.55 12.51 7.95
C PHE A 413 -6.11 13.42 9.05
N SER A 414 -6.76 14.52 8.66
CA SER A 414 -7.47 15.41 9.59
C SER A 414 -8.76 14.74 10.08
N GLU A 415 -8.97 14.75 11.38
CA GLU A 415 -10.14 14.13 12.03
C GLU A 415 -11.46 14.84 11.67
N GLN A 416 -11.39 16.10 11.30
CA GLN A 416 -12.57 16.93 10.99
C GLN A 416 -13.40 16.46 9.79
N THR A 417 -12.82 15.69 8.87
CA THR A 417 -13.52 15.26 7.64
C THR A 417 -14.34 13.98 7.82
N MET A 418 -14.34 13.36 9.00
CA MET A 418 -14.91 12.02 9.15
C MET A 418 -15.58 11.79 10.51
N GLU A 419 -16.62 12.56 10.82
CA GLU A 419 -17.45 12.34 12.00
C GLU A 419 -17.95 10.88 12.11
N LEU A 420 -18.29 10.27 10.97
CA LEU A 420 -18.61 8.85 10.89
C LEU A 420 -17.53 7.98 11.55
N LEU A 421 -16.25 8.21 11.26
CA LEU A 421 -15.15 7.42 11.79
C LEU A 421 -14.87 7.75 13.27
N THR A 422 -15.01 9.02 13.65
CA THR A 422 -14.88 9.44 15.05
C THR A 422 -15.93 8.78 15.93
N LEU A 423 -17.19 8.74 15.48
CA LEU A 423 -18.25 8.04 16.19
C LEU A 423 -18.05 6.52 16.19
N SER A 424 -17.53 5.94 15.09
CA SER A 424 -17.21 4.52 14.99
C SER A 424 -16.11 4.09 15.98
N ALA A 425 -15.16 4.98 16.30
CA ALA A 425 -14.13 4.72 17.31
C ALA A 425 -14.68 4.46 18.73
N SER A 426 -15.94 4.84 18.98
CA SER A 426 -16.62 4.51 20.24
C SER A 426 -16.97 3.03 20.40
N LEU A 427 -16.77 2.22 19.35
CA LEU A 427 -16.91 0.76 19.37
C LEU A 427 -15.57 0.03 19.52
N ASP A 428 -14.44 0.75 19.61
CA ASP A 428 -13.13 0.15 19.74
C ASP A 428 -13.04 -0.68 21.04
N PRO A 429 -12.81 -2.01 20.97
CA PRO A 429 -12.73 -2.88 22.13
C PRO A 429 -11.43 -2.74 22.92
N LYS A 430 -10.47 -1.99 22.41
CA LYS A 430 -9.15 -1.82 22.99
C LYS A 430 -9.22 -1.31 24.44
N ASP A 431 -8.23 -1.69 25.26
CA ASP A 431 -8.12 -1.30 26.65
C ASP A 431 -9.39 -1.63 27.48
N VAL A 432 -9.97 -2.80 27.23
CA VAL A 432 -11.19 -3.28 27.90
C VAL A 432 -12.37 -2.31 27.68
N TYR A 433 -12.58 -1.90 26.44
CA TYR A 433 -13.69 -1.02 26.02
C TYR A 433 -13.69 0.35 26.71
N LYS A 434 -12.51 0.88 27.05
CA LYS A 434 -12.36 2.19 27.70
C LYS A 434 -12.98 3.34 26.90
N THR A 435 -12.99 3.22 25.58
CA THR A 435 -13.55 4.21 24.65
C THR A 435 -15.02 3.96 24.31
N PHE A 436 -15.61 2.85 24.82
CA PHE A 436 -16.98 2.48 24.50
C PHE A 436 -17.98 3.54 24.99
N ASN A 437 -18.68 4.16 24.05
CA ASN A 437 -19.61 5.25 24.35
C ASN A 437 -20.96 5.01 23.67
N ILE A 438 -21.97 4.71 24.50
CA ILE A 438 -23.32 4.36 24.07
C ILE A 438 -23.98 5.51 23.30
N ASP A 439 -23.83 6.75 23.78
CA ASP A 439 -24.46 7.91 23.14
C ASP A 439 -23.88 8.15 21.74
N ASN A 440 -22.56 8.07 21.58
CA ASN A 440 -21.90 8.19 20.28
C ASN A 440 -22.35 7.10 19.32
N ILE A 441 -22.51 5.85 19.79
CA ILE A 441 -23.01 4.75 18.96
C ILE A 441 -24.46 4.98 18.53
N CYS A 442 -25.31 5.50 19.44
CA CYS A 442 -26.68 5.87 19.09
C CYS A 442 -26.72 7.02 18.07
N ILE A 443 -25.88 8.05 18.23
CA ILE A 443 -25.73 9.16 17.27
C ILE A 443 -25.27 8.64 15.91
N LEU A 444 -24.27 7.73 15.89
CA LEU A 444 -23.78 7.07 14.68
C LEU A 444 -24.92 6.44 13.88
N VAL A 445 -25.76 5.64 14.53
CA VAL A 445 -26.89 4.97 13.89
C VAL A 445 -27.94 5.97 13.41
N GLN A 446 -28.30 6.97 14.25
CA GLN A 446 -29.32 7.97 13.90
C GLN A 446 -28.89 8.83 12.70
N LYS A 447 -27.61 9.21 12.64
CA LYS A 447 -27.10 10.14 11.63
C LYS A 447 -26.68 9.45 10.34
N PHE A 448 -25.98 8.32 10.43
CA PHE A 448 -25.33 7.68 9.30
C PHE A 448 -26.04 6.42 8.78
N TYR A 449 -26.83 5.74 9.60
CA TYR A 449 -27.52 4.52 9.22
C TYR A 449 -29.03 4.54 9.52
N PRO A 450 -29.75 5.67 9.30
CA PRO A 450 -31.16 5.81 9.68
C PRO A 450 -32.10 4.82 8.98
N MET A 451 -31.72 4.36 7.77
CA MET A 451 -32.52 3.40 6.98
C MET A 451 -32.23 1.94 7.32
N ASP A 452 -31.14 1.68 8.04
CA ASP A 452 -30.77 0.32 8.44
C ASP A 452 -31.39 -0.10 9.78
N PHE A 453 -32.06 0.83 10.49
CA PHE A 453 -32.71 0.61 11.77
C PHE A 453 -34.07 1.33 11.80
N ASN A 454 -35.12 0.61 12.18
CA ASN A 454 -36.42 1.26 12.45
C ASN A 454 -36.36 1.98 13.81
N ASP A 455 -37.40 2.79 14.12
CA ASP A 455 -37.39 3.62 15.32
C ASP A 455 -37.41 2.79 16.62
N GLN A 456 -38.09 1.65 16.62
CA GLN A 456 -38.09 0.74 17.77
C GLN A 456 -36.70 0.09 17.97
N GLU A 457 -36.01 -0.26 16.89
CA GLU A 457 -34.66 -0.82 16.94
C GLU A 457 -33.65 0.21 17.45
N LYS A 458 -33.78 1.50 17.07
CA LYS A 458 -32.94 2.58 17.62
C LYS A 458 -33.07 2.71 19.14
N ILE A 459 -34.29 2.55 19.66
CA ILE A 459 -34.54 2.55 21.11
C ILE A 459 -33.92 1.30 21.75
N ASN A 460 -34.18 0.14 21.19
CA ASN A 460 -33.71 -1.15 21.71
C ASN A 460 -32.18 -1.26 21.67
N LEU A 461 -31.52 -0.64 20.69
CA LEU A 461 -30.06 -0.62 20.59
C LEU A 461 -29.42 -0.04 21.85
N ARG A 462 -29.95 1.07 22.40
CA ARG A 462 -29.42 1.66 23.63
C ARG A 462 -29.42 0.66 24.79
N TYR A 463 -30.49 -0.10 24.95
CA TYR A 463 -30.59 -1.11 26.00
C TYR A 463 -29.63 -2.30 25.75
N GLN A 464 -29.51 -2.75 24.52
CA GLN A 464 -28.52 -3.79 24.17
C GLN A 464 -27.08 -3.33 24.46
N LEU A 465 -26.74 -2.07 24.17
CA LEU A 465 -25.44 -1.51 24.47
C LEU A 465 -25.16 -1.42 25.97
N GLN A 466 -26.17 -1.08 26.79
CA GLN A 466 -26.07 -1.09 28.25
C GLN A 466 -25.80 -2.50 28.78
N HIS A 467 -26.55 -3.50 28.33
CA HIS A 467 -26.32 -4.90 28.69
C HIS A 467 -24.94 -5.39 28.24
N PHE A 468 -24.57 -5.09 27.00
CA PHE A 468 -23.27 -5.48 26.45
C PHE A 468 -22.10 -4.90 27.24
N SER A 469 -22.18 -3.64 27.65
CA SER A 469 -21.12 -2.97 28.41
C SER A 469 -20.80 -3.63 29.76
N LEU A 470 -21.78 -4.27 30.38
CA LEU A 470 -21.61 -5.03 31.62
C LEU A 470 -21.15 -6.47 31.35
N ASP A 471 -21.73 -7.10 30.33
CA ASP A 471 -21.44 -8.50 29.97
C ASP A 471 -20.00 -8.67 29.46
N VAL A 472 -19.52 -7.74 28.66
CA VAL A 472 -18.20 -7.85 28.02
C VAL A 472 -17.04 -7.87 29.00
N VAL A 473 -17.15 -7.14 30.13
CA VAL A 473 -16.09 -7.07 31.15
C VAL A 473 -15.94 -8.41 31.90
N SER A 474 -17.02 -9.16 32.04
CA SER A 474 -17.04 -10.45 32.72
C SER A 474 -16.74 -11.65 31.80
N HIS A 475 -16.83 -11.48 30.48
CA HIS A 475 -16.73 -12.57 29.53
C HIS A 475 -15.27 -12.82 29.09
N SER A 476 -14.73 -14.01 29.32
CA SER A 476 -13.32 -14.35 29.02
C SER A 476 -12.93 -14.11 27.56
N ASP A 477 -13.78 -14.48 26.62
CA ASP A 477 -13.49 -14.44 25.18
C ASP A 477 -13.69 -13.06 24.56
N LEU A 478 -14.39 -12.15 25.23
CA LEU A 478 -14.66 -10.79 24.73
C LEU A 478 -13.78 -9.72 25.39
N LYS A 479 -13.25 -9.99 26.59
CA LYS A 479 -12.48 -9.02 27.37
C LYS A 479 -11.15 -8.60 26.73
N ASN A 480 -10.47 -9.53 26.04
CA ASN A 480 -9.11 -9.34 25.51
C ASN A 480 -9.07 -9.09 23.99
N ILE A 481 -10.17 -8.63 23.42
CA ILE A 481 -10.27 -8.30 22.00
C ILE A 481 -9.61 -6.95 21.72
N SER A 482 -8.90 -6.85 20.60
CA SER A 482 -8.12 -5.66 20.25
C SER A 482 -8.72 -4.86 19.10
N THR A 483 -9.58 -5.47 18.27
CA THR A 483 -10.15 -4.82 17.08
C THR A 483 -11.63 -5.09 16.92
N ILE A 484 -12.34 -4.21 16.22
CA ILE A 484 -13.77 -4.40 15.92
C ILE A 484 -13.98 -5.66 15.03
N SER A 485 -13.03 -5.98 14.18
CA SER A 485 -13.07 -7.19 13.35
C SER A 485 -13.04 -8.46 14.21
N GLU A 486 -12.14 -8.51 15.21
CA GLU A 486 -12.10 -9.61 16.19
C GLU A 486 -13.39 -9.69 17.01
N LEU A 487 -13.98 -8.55 17.38
CA LEU A 487 -15.23 -8.48 18.11
C LEU A 487 -16.38 -9.10 17.31
N SER A 488 -16.51 -8.79 16.02
CA SER A 488 -17.51 -9.38 15.13
C SER A 488 -17.42 -10.90 15.08
N ALA A 489 -16.21 -11.42 14.88
CA ALA A 489 -15.96 -12.87 14.84
C ALA A 489 -16.23 -13.54 16.20
N ALA A 490 -15.84 -12.90 17.31
CA ALA A 490 -16.07 -13.42 18.65
C ALA A 490 -17.55 -13.46 19.05
N LEU A 491 -18.34 -12.42 18.71
CA LEU A 491 -19.79 -12.40 18.91
C LEU A 491 -20.48 -13.57 18.18
N THR A 492 -20.04 -13.83 16.96
CA THR A 492 -20.57 -14.95 16.15
C THR A 492 -20.16 -16.29 16.75
N LYS A 493 -18.87 -16.48 17.09
CA LYS A 493 -18.31 -17.70 17.67
C LYS A 493 -18.97 -18.08 19.01
N THR A 494 -19.23 -17.09 19.86
CA THR A 494 -19.86 -17.28 21.17
C THR A 494 -21.39 -17.39 21.13
N GLY A 495 -22.02 -17.22 19.94
CA GLY A 495 -23.46 -17.18 19.78
C GLY A 495 -24.14 -15.93 20.35
N LYS A 496 -23.36 -14.98 20.88
CA LYS A 496 -23.88 -13.72 21.44
C LYS A 496 -24.46 -12.77 20.40
N VAL A 497 -24.19 -13.03 19.13
CA VAL A 497 -24.83 -12.32 18.01
C VAL A 497 -26.36 -12.33 18.10
N ASN A 498 -26.97 -13.41 18.64
CA ASN A 498 -28.40 -13.51 18.79
C ASN A 498 -28.95 -12.57 19.90
N ALA A 499 -28.18 -12.38 20.97
CA ALA A 499 -28.54 -11.48 22.06
C ALA A 499 -28.31 -10.01 21.71
N TYR A 500 -27.20 -9.73 20.99
CA TYR A 500 -26.73 -8.38 20.61
C TYR A 500 -26.83 -8.13 19.10
N TYR A 501 -27.94 -8.55 18.48
CA TYR A 501 -28.09 -8.51 17.01
C TYR A 501 -28.08 -7.09 16.42
N LEU A 502 -28.51 -6.07 17.18
CA LEU A 502 -28.45 -4.68 16.76
C LEU A 502 -27.01 -4.14 16.82
N LEU A 503 -26.27 -4.49 17.87
CA LEU A 503 -24.85 -4.18 17.97
C LEU A 503 -24.05 -4.86 16.86
N ASP A 504 -24.30 -6.15 16.58
CA ASP A 504 -23.66 -6.87 15.47
C ASP A 504 -23.96 -6.18 14.13
N ARG A 505 -25.19 -5.72 13.90
CA ARG A 505 -25.55 -4.96 12.69
C ARG A 505 -24.74 -3.66 12.59
N VAL A 506 -24.57 -2.90 13.67
CA VAL A 506 -23.73 -1.68 13.68
C VAL A 506 -22.28 -2.04 13.35
N ILE A 507 -21.72 -3.06 14.00
CA ILE A 507 -20.36 -3.53 13.77
C ILE A 507 -20.16 -3.91 12.30
N ARG A 508 -21.05 -4.71 11.71
CA ARG A 508 -20.98 -5.12 10.30
C ARG A 508 -21.04 -3.94 9.35
N LEU A 509 -21.88 -2.93 9.62
CA LEU A 509 -21.94 -1.71 8.80
C LEU A 509 -20.62 -0.94 8.82
N ILE A 510 -19.96 -0.83 9.98
CA ILE A 510 -18.66 -0.17 10.10
C ILE A 510 -17.56 -0.98 9.41
N LEU A 511 -17.52 -2.31 9.60
CA LEU A 511 -16.55 -3.20 9.00
C LEU A 511 -16.66 -3.25 7.46
N THR A 512 -17.83 -2.94 6.93
CA THR A 512 -18.07 -2.82 5.48
C THR A 512 -17.38 -1.60 4.89
N LEU A 513 -17.06 -0.54 5.68
CA LEU A 513 -16.35 0.63 5.17
C LEU A 513 -14.96 0.27 4.66
N PRO A 514 -14.54 0.79 3.49
CA PRO A 514 -13.25 0.45 2.90
C PRO A 514 -12.10 1.16 3.62
N VAL A 515 -10.92 0.55 3.63
CA VAL A 515 -9.69 1.15 4.16
C VAL A 515 -8.74 1.50 3.03
N SER A 516 -8.53 0.57 2.11
CA SER A 516 -7.60 0.78 1.00
C SER A 516 -8.07 0.09 -0.28
N THR A 517 -7.47 0.50 -1.40
CA THR A 517 -7.65 -0.15 -2.72
C THR A 517 -6.58 -1.21 -2.99
N ALA A 518 -5.90 -1.72 -1.96
CA ALA A 518 -4.80 -2.67 -2.13
C ALA A 518 -5.23 -3.98 -2.79
N THR A 519 -6.49 -4.40 -2.62
CA THR A 519 -7.01 -5.61 -3.27
C THR A 519 -7.20 -5.40 -4.77
N THR A 520 -7.61 -4.20 -5.22
CA THR A 520 -7.67 -3.87 -6.66
C THR A 520 -6.26 -3.77 -7.26
N GLU A 521 -5.27 -3.22 -6.53
CA GLU A 521 -3.88 -3.22 -6.99
C GLU A 521 -3.30 -4.65 -7.16
N ARG A 522 -3.67 -5.57 -6.24
CA ARG A 522 -3.32 -7.00 -6.38
C ARG A 522 -3.98 -7.63 -7.61
N SER A 523 -5.21 -7.24 -7.92
CA SER A 523 -5.91 -7.68 -9.12
C SER A 523 -5.19 -7.23 -10.40
N PHE A 524 -4.67 -6.00 -10.45
CA PHE A 524 -3.85 -5.55 -11.57
C PHE A 524 -2.50 -6.28 -11.68
N SER A 525 -1.93 -6.71 -10.55
CA SER A 525 -0.75 -7.57 -10.57
C SER A 525 -1.08 -8.94 -11.18
N ALA A 526 -2.23 -9.52 -10.84
CA ALA A 526 -2.74 -10.75 -11.46
C ALA A 526 -3.03 -10.55 -12.96
N MET A 527 -3.64 -9.42 -13.35
CA MET A 527 -3.89 -9.07 -14.75
C MET A 527 -2.61 -9.10 -15.59
N LYS A 528 -1.51 -8.54 -15.08
CA LYS A 528 -0.22 -8.56 -15.79
C LYS A 528 0.35 -9.97 -16.00
N ILE A 529 0.01 -10.92 -15.12
CA ILE A 529 0.40 -12.32 -15.25
C ILE A 529 -0.48 -13.02 -16.31
N ILE A 530 -1.77 -12.73 -16.33
CA ILE A 530 -2.74 -13.36 -17.23
C ILE A 530 -2.66 -12.76 -18.64
N LYS A 531 -2.75 -11.43 -18.75
CA LYS A 531 -2.71 -10.67 -20.01
C LYS A 531 -1.30 -10.18 -20.28
N THR A 532 -0.46 -11.08 -20.79
CA THR A 532 0.92 -10.77 -21.21
C THR A 532 0.96 -10.19 -22.62
N ARG A 533 2.13 -9.72 -23.07
CA ARG A 533 2.35 -9.24 -24.43
C ARG A 533 1.93 -10.26 -25.50
N LEU A 534 2.10 -11.56 -25.24
CA LEU A 534 1.67 -12.63 -26.14
C LEU A 534 0.15 -12.87 -26.14
N ARG A 535 -0.54 -12.42 -25.09
CA ARG A 535 -1.99 -12.50 -24.91
C ARG A 535 -2.67 -11.13 -24.97
N SER A 536 -2.08 -10.16 -25.65
CA SER A 536 -2.57 -8.78 -25.74
C SER A 536 -3.97 -8.68 -26.39
N LYS A 537 -4.34 -9.64 -27.23
CA LYS A 537 -5.65 -9.73 -27.90
C LYS A 537 -6.75 -10.41 -27.07
N MET A 538 -6.47 -10.79 -25.82
CA MET A 538 -7.48 -11.39 -24.95
C MET A 538 -8.67 -10.44 -24.79
N GLU A 539 -9.87 -10.95 -25.07
CA GLU A 539 -11.12 -10.21 -24.92
C GLU A 539 -11.45 -9.97 -23.44
N ASP A 540 -12.21 -8.91 -23.18
CA ASP A 540 -12.43 -8.42 -21.82
C ASP A 540 -13.19 -9.43 -20.95
N GLU A 541 -14.25 -10.09 -21.49
CA GLU A 541 -15.00 -11.15 -20.77
C GLU A 541 -14.10 -12.34 -20.42
N PHE A 542 -13.31 -12.80 -21.38
CA PHE A 542 -12.40 -13.92 -21.13
C PHE A 542 -11.27 -13.55 -20.15
N LEU A 543 -10.84 -12.29 -20.15
CA LEU A 543 -9.90 -11.77 -19.14
C LEU A 543 -10.55 -11.79 -17.75
N ALA A 544 -11.77 -11.30 -17.61
CA ALA A 544 -12.51 -11.25 -16.36
C ALA A 544 -12.67 -12.67 -15.75
N ASP A 545 -13.11 -13.64 -16.53
CA ASP A 545 -13.27 -15.03 -16.10
C ASP A 545 -11.96 -15.64 -15.60
N ASN A 546 -10.86 -15.45 -16.36
CA ASN A 546 -9.55 -15.94 -15.95
C ASN A 546 -9.05 -15.25 -14.67
N MET A 547 -9.32 -13.96 -14.51
CA MET A 547 -8.93 -13.22 -13.31
C MET A 547 -9.69 -13.68 -12.08
N VAL A 548 -11.00 -13.91 -12.19
CA VAL A 548 -11.81 -14.45 -11.08
C VAL A 548 -11.23 -15.78 -10.61
N ILE A 549 -10.98 -16.72 -11.52
CA ILE A 549 -10.42 -18.04 -11.19
C ILE A 549 -9.03 -17.91 -10.54
N TYR A 550 -8.19 -17.03 -11.08
CA TYR A 550 -6.81 -16.86 -10.58
C TYR A 550 -6.75 -16.18 -9.21
N ILE A 551 -7.57 -15.16 -8.99
CA ILE A 551 -7.54 -14.36 -7.75
C ILE A 551 -8.30 -15.08 -6.63
N GLU A 552 -9.44 -15.67 -6.94
CA GLU A 552 -10.28 -16.41 -5.99
C GLU A 552 -9.98 -17.92 -6.00
N LYS A 553 -8.70 -18.25 -6.11
CA LYS A 553 -8.19 -19.61 -6.23
C LYS A 553 -8.74 -20.57 -5.16
N GLU A 554 -8.82 -20.10 -3.91
CA GLU A 554 -9.36 -20.88 -2.79
C GLU A 554 -10.80 -21.34 -3.05
N ILE A 555 -11.62 -20.51 -3.72
CA ILE A 555 -12.98 -20.87 -4.12
C ILE A 555 -12.93 -21.77 -5.34
N ALA A 556 -12.11 -21.44 -6.34
CA ALA A 556 -12.00 -22.22 -7.57
C ALA A 556 -11.58 -23.68 -7.29
N GLU A 557 -10.69 -23.91 -6.33
CA GLU A 557 -10.24 -25.25 -5.91
C GLU A 557 -11.32 -26.08 -5.21
N THR A 558 -12.44 -25.49 -4.80
CA THR A 558 -13.57 -26.25 -4.21
C THR A 558 -14.41 -26.99 -5.25
N PHE A 559 -14.34 -26.59 -6.53
CA PHE A 559 -15.07 -27.23 -7.62
C PHE A 559 -14.32 -28.46 -8.13
N THR A 560 -15.02 -29.58 -8.24
CA THR A 560 -14.47 -30.81 -8.84
C THR A 560 -14.51 -30.74 -10.36
N SER A 561 -13.61 -31.45 -11.05
CA SER A 561 -13.63 -31.52 -12.50
C SER A 561 -14.96 -32.07 -13.02
N ASP A 562 -15.55 -33.03 -12.32
CA ASP A 562 -16.83 -33.63 -12.70
C ASP A 562 -17.97 -32.62 -12.62
N SER A 563 -18.02 -31.80 -11.54
CA SER A 563 -19.05 -30.76 -11.41
C SER A 563 -18.93 -29.70 -12.53
N ILE A 564 -17.70 -29.34 -12.92
CA ILE A 564 -17.45 -28.40 -14.03
C ILE A 564 -17.89 -29.01 -15.37
N ILE A 565 -17.60 -30.29 -15.60
CA ILE A 565 -18.00 -31.02 -16.82
C ILE A 565 -19.51 -31.11 -16.90
N ASP A 566 -20.19 -31.44 -15.81
CA ASP A 566 -21.65 -31.58 -15.79
C ASP A 566 -22.34 -30.24 -16.04
N GLU A 567 -21.87 -29.15 -15.41
CA GLU A 567 -22.37 -27.81 -15.70
C GLU A 567 -22.12 -27.42 -17.16
N PHE A 568 -20.91 -27.67 -17.67
CA PHE A 568 -20.57 -27.39 -19.06
C PHE A 568 -21.45 -28.18 -20.08
N LYS A 569 -21.88 -29.38 -19.75
CA LYS A 569 -22.83 -30.16 -20.55
C LYS A 569 -24.24 -29.58 -20.51
N SER A 570 -24.65 -29.04 -19.34
CA SER A 570 -25.97 -28.45 -19.14
C SER A 570 -26.20 -27.16 -19.92
N LEU A 571 -25.13 -26.37 -20.13
CA LEU A 571 -25.20 -25.05 -20.76
C LEU A 571 -25.58 -25.08 -22.25
N LYS A 572 -25.31 -26.18 -22.97
CA LYS A 572 -25.62 -26.32 -24.41
C LYS A 572 -25.60 -27.78 -24.87
N GLU A 573 -26.61 -28.19 -25.65
CA GLU A 573 -26.56 -29.45 -26.38
C GLU A 573 -25.33 -29.49 -27.31
N ARG A 574 -24.50 -30.52 -27.19
CA ARG A 574 -23.27 -30.68 -27.94
C ARG A 574 -23.28 -31.92 -28.80
N ARG A 575 -22.61 -31.84 -29.97
CA ARG A 575 -22.51 -32.96 -30.94
C ARG A 575 -21.58 -34.09 -30.47
N ALA A 576 -20.76 -33.88 -29.47
CA ALA A 576 -19.85 -34.89 -28.93
C ALA A 576 -20.27 -35.26 -27.50
N ALA A 577 -20.44 -36.56 -27.23
CA ALA A 577 -20.49 -37.08 -25.88
C ALA A 577 -19.09 -36.96 -25.25
N LEU A 578 -18.97 -36.21 -24.20
CA LEU A 578 -17.75 -36.08 -23.40
C LEU A 578 -17.73 -37.18 -22.34
#